data_dfd68254c34d13604fb2711d17ea7d91
#
_entry.id   dfd68254c34d13604fb2711d17ea7d91
#
_cell.length_a   1.000
_cell.length_b   1.000
_cell.length_c   1.000
_cell.angle_alpha   90.00
_cell.angle_beta   90.00
_cell.angle_gamma   90.00
#
_symmetry.space_group_name_H-M   'P 1'
#
loop_
_entity.id
_entity.type
_entity.pdbx_description
1 polymer ?
#
loop_
_entity_poly.entity_id
_entity_poly.type
_entity_poly.pdbx_seq_one_letter_code
_entity_poly.pdbx_strand_id
1 'polypeptide(L)'
;MAHAIDPKRAALLPLDLQQDNIAGTPGIAEKKILANIARLLEAGRGKRMPIIHITASVRADYLDMPRSNELWRALRASKKLILGTPGAEIHPLVAPRSDELVINKTCVDPFLSTNLGQALINFDVNTLIVCGLWTNY
;
A
#
# COMPACT_ATOMS: atom_id res chain seq x y z
N MET A 1 28.71 5.31 -8.83
CA MET A 1 28.77 4.93 -7.39
C MET A 1 27.35 4.62 -6.94
N ALA A 2 27.09 3.47 -6.35
CA ALA A 2 25.79 3.18 -5.75
C ALA A 2 25.64 4.07 -4.50
N HIS A 3 24.63 4.93 -4.48
CA HIS A 3 24.30 5.68 -3.26
C HIS A 3 23.74 4.71 -2.24
N ALA A 4 24.38 4.61 -1.08
CA ALA A 4 23.85 3.84 0.03
C ALA A 4 22.57 4.51 0.55
N ILE A 5 21.49 3.73 0.72
CA ILE A 5 20.27 4.21 1.34
C ILE A 5 20.54 4.40 2.84
N ASP A 6 20.25 5.60 3.36
CA ASP A 6 20.25 5.84 4.80
C ASP A 6 18.90 5.38 5.40
N PRO A 7 18.87 4.29 6.17
CA PRO A 7 17.61 3.78 6.73
C PRO A 7 16.90 4.77 7.68
N LYS A 8 17.63 5.72 8.25
CA LYS A 8 17.06 6.74 9.14
C LYS A 8 16.29 7.82 8.40
N ARG A 9 16.57 7.98 7.11
CA ARG A 9 15.95 8.97 6.21
C ARG A 9 15.21 8.32 5.05
N ALA A 10 14.95 7.03 5.13
CA ALA A 10 14.15 6.29 4.16
C ALA A 10 12.85 5.79 4.80
N ALA A 11 11.81 5.63 3.99
CA ALA A 11 10.59 4.95 4.38
C ALA A 11 10.27 3.84 3.39
N LEU A 12 9.68 2.74 3.91
CA LEU A 12 9.17 1.66 3.10
C LEU A 12 7.65 1.85 2.92
N LEU A 13 7.19 1.88 1.67
CA LEU A 13 5.80 2.03 1.30
C LEU A 13 5.29 0.76 0.61
N PRO A 14 4.72 -0.20 1.33
CA PRO A 14 3.96 -1.29 0.73
C PRO A 14 2.58 -0.77 0.27
N LEU A 15 2.28 -0.96 -1.03
CA LEU A 15 1.09 -0.43 -1.71
C LEU A 15 0.11 -1.53 -2.07
N ASP A 16 -1.17 -1.30 -1.73
CA ASP A 16 -2.33 -2.05 -2.24
C ASP A 16 -2.28 -3.57 -1.98
N LEU A 17 -1.66 -4.00 -0.87
CA LEU A 17 -1.49 -5.41 -0.50
C LEU A 17 -2.73 -5.99 0.19
N GLN A 18 -3.90 -5.59 -0.25
CA GLN A 18 -5.20 -6.02 0.27
C GLN A 18 -5.64 -7.35 -0.34
N GLN A 19 -6.43 -8.12 0.39
CA GLN A 19 -6.82 -9.48 0.00
C GLN A 19 -7.54 -9.52 -1.35
N ASP A 20 -8.45 -8.57 -1.63
CA ASP A 20 -9.16 -8.48 -2.91
C ASP A 20 -8.22 -8.25 -4.10
N ASN A 21 -7.17 -7.43 -3.91
CA ASN A 21 -6.16 -7.16 -4.94
C ASN A 21 -5.32 -8.40 -5.21
N ILE A 22 -4.91 -9.09 -4.15
CA ILE A 22 -4.09 -10.30 -4.24
C ILE A 22 -4.87 -11.42 -4.93
N ALA A 23 -6.12 -11.65 -4.52
CA ALA A 23 -6.98 -12.65 -5.14
C ALA A 23 -7.27 -12.37 -6.62
N GLY A 24 -7.28 -11.09 -7.02
CA GLY A 24 -7.50 -10.66 -8.40
C GLY A 24 -6.25 -10.61 -9.28
N THR A 25 -5.06 -10.88 -8.74
CA THR A 25 -3.79 -10.75 -9.47
C THR A 25 -3.19 -12.11 -9.79
N PRO A 26 -3.17 -12.55 -11.07
CA PRO A 26 -2.56 -13.82 -11.47
C PRO A 26 -1.05 -13.86 -11.18
N GLY A 27 -0.54 -15.03 -10.86
CA GLY A 27 0.90 -15.29 -10.74
C GLY A 27 1.56 -14.76 -9.45
N ILE A 28 0.80 -14.31 -8.46
CA ILE A 28 1.36 -13.81 -7.19
C ILE A 28 2.11 -14.91 -6.45
N ALA A 29 1.51 -16.10 -6.36
CA ALA A 29 2.10 -17.24 -5.64
C ALA A 29 3.38 -17.73 -6.34
N GLU A 30 3.33 -17.92 -7.65
CA GLU A 30 4.45 -18.39 -8.46
C GLU A 30 5.64 -17.44 -8.42
N LYS A 31 5.38 -16.15 -8.43
CA LYS A 31 6.43 -15.12 -8.35
C LYS A 31 6.90 -14.85 -6.92
N LYS A 32 6.33 -15.51 -5.92
CA LYS A 32 6.66 -15.32 -4.50
C LYS A 32 6.62 -13.86 -4.04
N ILE A 33 5.72 -13.06 -4.64
CA ILE A 33 5.66 -11.60 -4.42
C ILE A 33 5.45 -11.29 -2.94
N LEU A 34 4.44 -11.90 -2.30
CA LEU A 34 4.15 -11.65 -0.89
C LEU A 34 5.30 -12.07 0.03
N ALA A 35 5.94 -13.21 -0.25
CA ALA A 35 7.09 -13.67 0.54
C ALA A 35 8.28 -12.70 0.42
N ASN A 36 8.52 -12.16 -0.77
CA ASN A 36 9.58 -11.17 -0.97
C ASN A 36 9.26 -9.84 -0.28
N ILE A 37 8.01 -9.38 -0.31
CA ILE A 37 7.58 -8.18 0.41
C ILE A 37 7.67 -8.40 1.92
N ALA A 38 7.26 -9.55 2.43
CA ALA A 38 7.42 -9.89 3.85
C ALA A 38 8.89 -9.82 4.31
N ARG A 39 9.82 -10.36 3.49
CA ARG A 39 11.26 -10.24 3.78
C ARG A 39 11.75 -8.78 3.76
N LEU A 40 11.23 -7.97 2.85
CA LEU A 40 11.56 -6.55 2.77
C LEU A 40 11.06 -5.79 4.00
N LEU A 41 9.82 -6.07 4.45
CA LEU A 41 9.26 -5.52 5.68
C LEU A 41 10.12 -5.87 6.89
N GLU A 42 10.52 -7.13 7.06
CA GLU A 42 11.38 -7.54 8.17
C GLU A 42 12.76 -6.85 8.11
N ALA A 43 13.33 -6.68 6.93
CA ALA A 43 14.59 -5.94 6.77
C ALA A 43 14.43 -4.46 7.17
N GLY A 44 13.34 -3.80 6.76
CA GLY A 44 13.02 -2.43 7.15
C GLY A 44 12.83 -2.30 8.68
N ARG A 45 12.06 -3.20 9.27
CA ARG A 45 11.83 -3.30 10.72
C ARG A 45 13.14 -3.45 11.50
N GLY A 46 14.01 -4.34 11.05
CA GLY A 46 15.33 -4.54 11.63
C GLY A 46 16.24 -3.31 11.57
N LYS A 47 15.99 -2.39 10.65
CA LYS A 47 16.68 -1.10 10.52
C LYS A 47 15.95 0.06 11.19
N ARG A 48 14.80 -0.19 11.83
CA ARG A 48 13.90 0.84 12.38
C ARG A 48 13.49 1.89 11.35
N MET A 49 13.33 1.46 10.10
CA MET A 49 12.86 2.30 9.01
C MET A 49 11.34 2.53 9.18
N PRO A 50 10.84 3.77 9.05
CA PRO A 50 9.41 4.01 8.98
C PRO A 50 8.74 3.15 7.89
N ILE A 51 7.65 2.48 8.25
CA ILE A 51 6.83 1.71 7.31
C ILE A 51 5.44 2.33 7.27
N ILE A 52 4.98 2.66 6.07
CA ILE A 52 3.69 3.28 5.84
C ILE A 52 2.94 2.43 4.81
N HIS A 53 1.99 1.65 5.28
CA HIS A 53 1.15 0.83 4.42
C HIS A 53 0.11 1.73 3.73
N ILE A 54 0.02 1.64 2.42
CA ILE A 54 -0.98 2.36 1.63
C ILE A 54 -2.04 1.35 1.17
N THR A 55 -3.29 1.63 1.51
CA THR A 55 -4.45 0.85 1.05
C THR A 55 -5.31 1.66 0.10
N ALA A 56 -6.10 1.01 -0.72
CA ALA A 56 -7.10 1.64 -1.58
C ALA A 56 -8.47 1.04 -1.25
N SER A 57 -9.19 1.65 -0.34
CA SER A 57 -10.53 1.19 0.06
C SER A 57 -11.54 2.31 -0.03
N VAL A 58 -12.77 1.96 -0.35
CA VAL A 58 -13.86 2.87 -0.62
C VAL A 58 -15.04 2.63 0.30
N ARG A 59 -15.87 3.64 0.48
CA ARG A 59 -17.15 3.53 1.22
C ARG A 59 -18.12 2.59 0.50
N ALA A 60 -18.97 1.91 1.24
CA ALA A 60 -20.01 1.04 0.69
C ALA A 60 -21.00 1.78 -0.24
N ASP A 61 -21.22 3.08 -0.01
CA ASP A 61 -22.06 3.95 -0.84
C ASP A 61 -21.31 4.57 -2.03
N TYR A 62 -20.00 4.37 -2.13
CA TYR A 62 -19.12 4.86 -3.20
C TYR A 62 -19.09 6.39 -3.38
N LEU A 63 -19.42 7.16 -2.35
CA LEU A 63 -19.40 8.63 -2.43
C LEU A 63 -17.98 9.22 -2.52
N ASP A 64 -16.99 8.48 -2.07
CA ASP A 64 -15.56 8.85 -2.07
C ASP A 64 -14.81 8.36 -3.32
N MET A 65 -15.52 7.80 -4.31
CA MET A 65 -14.91 7.30 -5.54
C MET A 65 -15.01 8.28 -6.70
N PRO A 66 -13.95 8.40 -7.53
CA PRO A 66 -14.05 9.08 -8.83
C PRO A 66 -15.09 8.41 -9.73
N ARG A 67 -16.03 9.20 -10.30
CA ARG A 67 -17.11 8.67 -11.11
C ARG A 67 -16.72 8.40 -12.58
N SER A 68 -15.75 9.14 -13.09
CA SER A 68 -15.35 9.15 -14.50
C SER A 68 -14.27 8.14 -14.87
N ASN A 69 -13.56 7.57 -13.90
CA ASN A 69 -12.44 6.66 -14.14
C ASN A 69 -12.94 5.23 -14.32
N GLU A 70 -12.49 4.55 -15.38
CA GLU A 70 -12.91 3.20 -15.73
C GLU A 70 -12.49 2.14 -14.70
N LEU A 71 -11.28 2.26 -14.15
CA LEU A 71 -10.79 1.40 -13.09
C LEU A 71 -11.73 1.41 -11.88
N TRP A 72 -12.18 2.60 -11.47
CA TRP A 72 -13.10 2.76 -10.34
C TRP A 72 -14.52 2.28 -10.66
N ARG A 73 -14.95 2.39 -11.92
CA ARG A 73 -16.24 1.80 -12.36
C ARG A 73 -16.20 0.27 -12.27
N ALA A 74 -15.11 -0.36 -12.71
CA ALA A 74 -14.92 -1.80 -12.59
C ALA A 74 -14.88 -2.25 -11.11
N LEU A 75 -14.21 -1.48 -10.25
CA LEU A 75 -14.18 -1.74 -8.81
C LEU A 75 -15.58 -1.70 -8.19
N ARG A 76 -16.37 -0.68 -8.52
CA ARG A 76 -17.77 -0.58 -8.08
C ARG A 76 -18.61 -1.79 -8.52
N ALA A 77 -18.48 -2.20 -9.79
CA ALA A 77 -19.19 -3.35 -10.32
C ALA A 77 -18.83 -4.66 -9.62
N SER A 78 -17.56 -4.81 -9.25
CA SER A 78 -17.04 -6.01 -8.55
C SER A 78 -17.34 -6.04 -7.04
N LYS A 79 -17.78 -4.91 -6.45
CA LYS A 79 -18.01 -4.74 -5.01
C LYS A 79 -16.79 -5.09 -4.14
N LYS A 80 -15.60 -4.84 -4.66
CA LYS A 80 -14.34 -5.09 -3.95
C LYS A 80 -13.85 -3.86 -3.20
N LEU A 81 -12.87 -4.07 -2.31
CA LEU A 81 -12.18 -3.04 -1.53
C LEU A 81 -13.11 -2.12 -0.73
N ILE A 82 -14.26 -2.63 -0.29
CA ILE A 82 -15.19 -1.86 0.55
C ILE A 82 -14.64 -1.84 1.98
N LEU A 83 -14.51 -0.63 2.54
CA LEU A 83 -14.07 -0.42 3.93
C LEU A 83 -14.84 -1.29 4.91
N GLY A 84 -14.12 -1.95 5.82
CA GLY A 84 -14.68 -2.83 6.84
C GLY A 84 -15.00 -4.25 6.35
N THR A 85 -14.70 -4.59 5.09
CA THR A 85 -14.83 -5.97 4.59
C THR A 85 -13.49 -6.70 4.63
N PRO A 86 -13.47 -8.04 4.78
CA PRO A 86 -12.22 -8.81 4.77
C PRO A 86 -11.38 -8.62 3.51
N GLY A 87 -12.02 -8.41 2.35
CA GLY A 87 -11.32 -8.15 1.09
C GLY A 87 -10.51 -6.86 1.06
N ALA A 88 -10.93 -5.85 1.84
CA ALA A 88 -10.24 -4.58 1.97
C ALA A 88 -9.07 -4.61 2.97
N GLU A 89 -8.96 -5.67 3.77
CA GLU A 89 -7.87 -5.81 4.74
C GLU A 89 -6.55 -6.19 4.07
N ILE A 90 -5.44 -5.72 4.64
CA ILE A 90 -4.09 -6.11 4.21
C ILE A 90 -3.90 -7.60 4.47
N HIS A 91 -3.27 -8.29 3.51
CA HIS A 91 -3.03 -9.73 3.60
C HIS A 91 -2.19 -10.08 4.85
N PRO A 92 -2.56 -11.12 5.64
CA PRO A 92 -1.91 -11.45 6.91
C PRO A 92 -0.38 -11.61 6.84
N LEU A 93 0.14 -12.15 5.74
CA LEU A 93 1.59 -12.36 5.57
C LEU A 93 2.41 -11.05 5.56
N VAL A 94 1.77 -9.94 5.24
CA VAL A 94 2.38 -8.61 5.12
C VAL A 94 1.65 -7.57 5.99
N ALA A 95 0.97 -8.03 7.02
CA ALA A 95 0.17 -7.19 7.90
C ALA A 95 1.02 -6.13 8.63
N PRO A 96 0.46 -4.93 8.83
CA PRO A 96 1.12 -3.89 9.61
C PRO A 96 1.29 -4.28 11.07
N ARG A 97 2.32 -3.75 11.72
CA ARG A 97 2.49 -3.78 13.17
C ARG A 97 1.84 -2.55 13.81
N SER A 98 1.65 -2.57 15.12
CA SER A 98 0.98 -1.48 15.86
C SER A 98 1.73 -0.14 15.84
N ASP A 99 3.02 -0.16 15.53
CA ASP A 99 3.90 1.00 15.39
C ASP A 99 4.08 1.45 13.94
N GLU A 100 3.35 0.86 12.99
CA GLU A 100 3.37 1.20 11.57
C GLU A 100 2.11 1.96 11.16
N LEU A 101 2.24 2.92 10.25
CA LEU A 101 1.09 3.67 9.74
C LEU A 101 0.36 2.89 8.66
N VAL A 102 -0.97 3.03 8.65
CA VAL A 102 -1.83 2.61 7.55
C VAL A 102 -2.59 3.82 7.06
N ILE A 103 -2.41 4.15 5.78
CA ILE A 103 -3.04 5.30 5.13
C ILE A 103 -3.90 4.81 3.98
N ASN A 104 -5.18 5.13 4.00
CA ASN A 104 -6.12 4.76 2.95
C ASN A 104 -6.25 5.86 1.91
N LYS A 105 -6.06 5.53 0.64
CA LYS A 105 -6.26 6.43 -0.50
C LYS A 105 -7.59 6.15 -1.21
N THR A 106 -8.18 7.18 -1.80
CA THR A 106 -9.39 7.11 -2.61
C THR A 106 -9.17 7.46 -4.08
N CYS A 107 -7.91 7.63 -4.49
CA CYS A 107 -7.48 7.76 -5.88
C CYS A 107 -6.17 6.99 -6.11
N VAL A 108 -5.68 6.96 -7.34
CA VAL A 108 -4.46 6.21 -7.69
C VAL A 108 -3.24 6.77 -6.95
N ASP A 109 -3.11 8.09 -6.91
CA ASP A 109 -1.98 8.79 -6.27
C ASP A 109 -2.25 9.02 -4.77
N PRO A 110 -1.50 8.39 -3.85
CA PRO A 110 -1.68 8.60 -2.42
C PRO A 110 -1.33 10.02 -1.95
N PHE A 111 -0.48 10.76 -2.66
CA PHE A 111 -0.15 12.13 -2.29
C PHE A 111 -1.32 13.11 -2.52
N LEU A 112 -2.18 12.83 -3.50
CA LEU A 112 -3.32 13.70 -3.80
C LEU A 112 -4.50 13.51 -2.84
N SER A 113 -4.68 12.32 -2.29
CA SER A 113 -5.89 11.97 -1.54
C SER A 113 -5.65 11.70 -0.06
N THR A 114 -4.43 11.89 0.44
CA THR A 114 -4.08 11.57 1.82
C THR A 114 -3.10 12.57 2.44
N ASN A 115 -2.79 12.37 3.71
CA ASN A 115 -1.74 13.12 4.43
C ASN A 115 -0.36 12.46 4.33
N LEU A 116 -0.10 11.61 3.32
CA LEU A 116 1.18 10.90 3.16
C LEU A 116 2.37 11.87 3.15
N GLY A 117 2.27 12.98 2.40
CA GLY A 117 3.34 13.99 2.35
C GLY A 117 3.70 14.52 3.73
N GLN A 118 2.71 14.83 4.56
CA GLN A 118 2.94 15.29 5.92
C GLN A 118 3.56 14.21 6.81
N ALA A 119 3.13 12.95 6.66
CA ALA A 119 3.72 11.83 7.40
C ALA A 119 5.20 11.66 7.08
N LEU A 120 5.59 11.77 5.80
CA LEU A 120 6.99 11.69 5.38
C LEU A 120 7.85 12.84 5.94
N ILE A 121 7.30 14.04 6.00
CA ILE A 121 7.97 15.20 6.65
C ILE A 121 8.15 14.93 8.14
N ASN A 122 7.14 14.43 8.82
CA ASN A 122 7.19 14.14 10.27
C ASN A 122 8.27 13.09 10.61
N PHE A 123 8.55 12.14 9.69
CA PHE A 123 9.60 11.13 9.85
C PHE A 123 10.97 11.59 9.30
N ASP A 124 11.11 12.83 8.83
CA ASP A 124 12.35 13.36 8.18
C ASP A 124 12.82 12.48 7.00
N VAL A 125 11.88 11.96 6.20
CA VAL A 125 12.16 11.05 5.08
C VAL A 125 12.52 11.83 3.83
N ASN A 126 13.58 11.40 3.15
CA ASN A 126 13.98 11.92 1.82
C ASN A 126 14.11 10.83 0.76
N THR A 127 13.93 9.58 1.14
CA THR A 127 14.06 8.42 0.23
C THR A 127 12.88 7.47 0.44
N LEU A 128 12.22 7.07 -0.65
CA LEU A 128 11.13 6.10 -0.60
C LEU A 128 11.55 4.78 -1.24
N ILE A 129 11.27 3.69 -0.54
CA ILE A 129 11.34 2.33 -1.07
C ILE A 129 9.90 1.88 -1.27
N VAL A 130 9.50 1.76 -2.52
CA VAL A 130 8.11 1.42 -2.89
C VAL A 130 8.03 -0.03 -3.32
N CYS A 131 7.06 -0.76 -2.80
CA CYS A 131 6.75 -2.12 -3.21
C CYS A 131 5.24 -2.36 -3.26
N GLY A 132 4.80 -3.33 -4.05
CA GLY A 132 3.37 -3.61 -4.22
C GLY A 132 3.13 -4.61 -5.35
N LEU A 133 1.88 -4.64 -5.83
CA LEU A 133 1.45 -5.59 -6.87
C LEU A 133 1.53 -4.98 -8.28
N TRP A 134 1.34 -3.68 -8.40
CA TRP A 134 1.11 -2.98 -9.66
C TRP A 134 2.29 -2.06 -9.98
N THR A 135 3.17 -2.49 -10.88
CA THR A 135 4.37 -1.71 -11.25
C THR A 135 4.06 -0.54 -12.19
N ASN A 136 2.92 -0.57 -12.84
CA ASN A 136 2.51 0.36 -13.90
C ASN A 136 1.42 1.36 -13.47
N TYR A 137 1.18 1.49 -12.17
CA TYR A 137 0.25 2.46 -11.58
C TYR A 137 0.93 3.37 -10.59
#